data_31365c90c78ed42138e4cd7b28752b22
#
_entry.id   31365c90c78ed42138e4cd7b28752b22
#
_cell.length_a   1.000
_cell.length_b   1.000
_cell.length_c   1.000
_cell.angle_alpha   90.00
_cell.angle_beta   90.00
_cell.angle_gamma   90.00
#
_symmetry.space_group_name_H-M   'P 1'
#
loop_
_entity.id
_entity.type
_entity.pdbx_description
1 polymer ?
#
loop_
_entity_poly.entity_id
_entity_poly.type
_entity_poly.pdbx_seq_one_letter_code
_entity_poly.pdbx_strand_id
1 'polypeptide(L)'
;LTGDLYMTRISFNGWTTPEKLGAEINTPFIETSACFSSDTSVIFFSSNKPGGFGGKDIYRIKKLPNGRWSMPLNLGATINTYKDEDAPFLHPDGTTLYFSSKGHNTMGEYDVFKTSLNQETNTFSPPENLGFPINTVNNDIFFVLNANGTHGYYSSVKDETFGGSDIYMIDTRFGDNDLKVKHGVVMFGNEVSKAKITIIDTESKQVSGIYNANSKTGKFILVMNPVKPYKAIIEEDGFQTMIV
;
A
#
# COMPACT_ATOMS: atom_id res chain seq x y z
N LEU A 1 2.64 -24.60 -4.77
CA LEU A 1 2.31 -23.71 -5.88
C LEU A 1 3.39 -22.64 -5.93
N THR A 2 4.17 -22.63 -7.00
CA THR A 2 5.11 -21.54 -7.32
C THR A 2 4.33 -20.49 -8.13
N GLY A 3 4.40 -19.20 -7.73
CA GLY A 3 3.90 -18.11 -8.56
C GLY A 3 4.98 -17.75 -9.57
N ASP A 4 4.64 -17.71 -10.85
CA ASP A 4 5.56 -17.29 -11.91
C ASP A 4 5.00 -16.05 -12.62
N LEU A 5 5.89 -15.16 -13.05
CA LEU A 5 5.56 -13.97 -13.83
C LEU A 5 5.66 -14.25 -15.32
N TYR A 6 4.65 -13.84 -16.05
CA TYR A 6 4.55 -13.94 -17.49
C TYR A 6 4.43 -12.55 -18.11
N MET A 7 4.92 -12.39 -19.31
CA MET A 7 4.84 -11.16 -20.09
C MET A 7 4.05 -11.39 -21.37
N THR A 8 3.15 -10.48 -21.69
CA THR A 8 2.53 -10.36 -23.00
C THR A 8 2.73 -8.94 -23.55
N ARG A 9 2.68 -8.78 -24.84
CA ARG A 9 2.85 -7.50 -25.54
C ARG A 9 1.66 -7.24 -26.44
N ILE A 10 1.28 -5.98 -26.57
CA ILE A 10 0.34 -5.59 -27.59
C ILE A 10 1.06 -5.50 -28.94
N SER A 11 0.48 -6.10 -29.96
CA SER A 11 0.94 -6.06 -31.34
C SER A 11 -0.19 -5.55 -32.25
N PHE A 12 0.10 -5.37 -33.54
CA PHE A 12 -0.92 -4.98 -34.52
C PHE A 12 -2.10 -5.97 -34.57
N ASN A 13 -1.85 -7.26 -34.31
CA ASN A 13 -2.86 -8.33 -34.34
C ASN A 13 -3.47 -8.63 -32.94
N GLY A 14 -3.26 -7.76 -31.93
CA GLY A 14 -3.73 -7.96 -30.56
C GLY A 14 -2.61 -8.39 -29.61
N TRP A 15 -2.94 -9.01 -28.49
CA TRP A 15 -1.99 -9.47 -27.50
C TRP A 15 -1.22 -10.70 -27.99
N THR A 16 0.09 -10.73 -27.74
CA THR A 16 0.91 -11.92 -27.97
C THR A 16 0.56 -13.01 -26.96
N THR A 17 0.91 -14.26 -27.29
CA THR A 17 0.87 -15.35 -26.29
C THR A 17 1.76 -14.97 -25.09
N PRO A 18 1.28 -15.16 -23.85
CA PRO A 18 2.11 -14.90 -22.66
C PRO A 18 3.37 -15.77 -22.66
N GLU A 19 4.52 -15.13 -22.46
CA GLU A 19 5.81 -15.76 -22.35
C GLU A 19 6.28 -15.72 -20.91
N LYS A 20 6.76 -16.86 -20.37
CA LYS A 20 7.34 -16.93 -19.04
C LYS A 20 8.61 -16.09 -19.00
N LEU A 21 8.75 -15.23 -17.98
CA LEU A 21 9.99 -14.50 -17.75
C LEU A 21 11.13 -15.44 -17.38
N GLY A 22 12.37 -15.03 -17.63
CA GLY A 22 13.56 -15.84 -17.42
C GLY A 22 13.80 -16.22 -15.96
N ALA A 23 14.78 -17.10 -15.76
CA ALA A 23 15.18 -17.61 -14.45
C ALA A 23 15.79 -16.54 -13.53
N GLU A 24 16.12 -15.38 -14.08
CA GLU A 24 16.56 -14.21 -13.31
C GLU A 24 15.42 -13.64 -12.46
N ILE A 25 14.16 -13.84 -12.87
CA ILE A 25 12.96 -13.40 -12.16
C ILE A 25 12.26 -14.61 -11.55
N ASN A 26 11.82 -15.55 -12.40
CA ASN A 26 11.08 -16.74 -11.97
C ASN A 26 12.02 -17.74 -11.34
N THR A 27 11.85 -17.94 -10.04
CA THR A 27 12.66 -18.83 -9.22
C THR A 27 11.84 -20.06 -8.78
N PRO A 28 12.42 -21.04 -8.07
CA PRO A 28 11.63 -22.08 -7.40
C PRO A 28 10.72 -21.55 -6.27
N PHE A 29 10.74 -20.25 -6.00
CA PHE A 29 9.96 -19.57 -4.97
C PHE A 29 8.77 -18.85 -5.58
N ILE A 30 8.13 -17.96 -4.83
CA ILE A 30 6.91 -17.27 -5.25
C ILE A 30 7.26 -15.85 -5.69
N GLU A 31 6.96 -15.51 -6.92
CA GLU A 31 6.95 -14.16 -7.46
C GLU A 31 5.48 -13.72 -7.64
N THR A 32 5.06 -12.64 -6.95
CA THR A 32 3.63 -12.27 -6.85
C THR A 32 3.22 -11.11 -7.74
N SER A 33 4.07 -10.13 -7.91
CA SER A 33 3.74 -8.89 -8.62
C SER A 33 4.97 -8.28 -9.27
N ALA A 34 4.76 -7.53 -10.36
CA ALA A 34 5.83 -6.83 -11.05
C ALA A 34 5.31 -5.58 -11.77
N CYS A 35 6.21 -4.61 -11.96
CA CYS A 35 5.99 -3.49 -12.86
C CYS A 35 7.24 -3.18 -13.68
N PHE A 36 7.01 -2.62 -14.89
CA PHE A 36 8.07 -2.08 -15.73
C PHE A 36 8.29 -0.59 -15.49
N SER A 37 9.53 -0.13 -15.70
CA SER A 37 9.77 1.28 -16.01
C SER A 37 9.13 1.66 -17.35
N SER A 38 8.81 2.94 -17.54
CA SER A 38 8.16 3.43 -18.78
C SER A 38 8.94 3.11 -20.05
N ASP A 39 10.27 3.06 -19.96
CA ASP A 39 11.19 2.70 -21.06
C ASP A 39 11.41 1.18 -21.18
N THR A 40 10.76 0.38 -20.35
CA THR A 40 10.89 -1.09 -20.27
C THR A 40 12.30 -1.61 -19.99
N SER A 41 13.19 -0.76 -19.48
CA SER A 41 14.59 -1.11 -19.18
C SER A 41 14.78 -1.68 -17.78
N VAL A 42 13.81 -1.48 -16.88
CA VAL A 42 13.83 -1.96 -15.50
C VAL A 42 12.55 -2.70 -15.17
N ILE A 43 12.64 -3.79 -14.43
CA ILE A 43 11.51 -4.45 -13.79
C ILE A 43 11.73 -4.42 -12.28
N PHE A 44 10.70 -3.99 -11.55
CA PHE A 44 10.56 -4.21 -10.12
C PHE A 44 9.61 -5.38 -9.90
N PHE A 45 9.90 -6.25 -8.94
CA PHE A 45 9.06 -7.41 -8.65
C PHE A 45 9.22 -7.84 -7.19
N SER A 46 8.22 -8.56 -6.68
CA SER A 46 8.22 -9.12 -5.33
C SER A 46 8.49 -10.61 -5.37
N SER A 47 9.36 -11.08 -4.48
CA SER A 47 9.71 -12.50 -4.35
C SER A 47 10.03 -12.87 -2.90
N ASN A 48 9.65 -14.08 -2.50
CA ASN A 48 10.02 -14.66 -1.21
C ASN A 48 11.27 -15.55 -1.29
N LYS A 49 12.12 -15.32 -2.29
CA LYS A 49 13.38 -16.07 -2.42
C LYS A 49 14.31 -15.87 -1.23
N PRO A 50 15.07 -16.89 -0.80
CA PRO A 50 16.00 -16.78 0.32
C PRO A 50 17.05 -15.69 0.14
N GLY A 51 17.51 -15.13 1.28
CA GLY A 51 18.53 -14.08 1.32
C GLY A 51 17.98 -12.67 1.24
N GLY A 52 16.66 -12.51 1.37
CA GLY A 52 15.99 -11.23 1.59
C GLY A 52 16.01 -10.79 3.05
N PHE A 53 15.23 -9.75 3.35
CA PHE A 53 15.07 -9.19 4.70
C PHE A 53 13.90 -9.81 5.45
N GLY A 54 12.84 -10.21 4.73
CA GLY A 54 11.60 -10.69 5.33
C GLY A 54 10.96 -11.87 4.60
N GLY A 55 9.64 -11.85 4.55
CA GLY A 55 8.86 -12.84 3.82
C GLY A 55 8.98 -12.63 2.32
N LYS A 56 8.26 -11.64 1.78
CA LYS A 56 8.45 -11.16 0.41
C LYS A 56 9.20 -9.85 0.43
N ASP A 57 10.19 -9.73 -0.43
CA ASP A 57 10.98 -8.51 -0.63
C ASP A 57 10.78 -7.98 -2.05
N ILE A 58 10.96 -6.67 -2.24
CA ILE A 58 11.01 -6.05 -3.56
C ILE A 58 12.43 -6.09 -4.09
N TYR A 59 12.54 -6.56 -5.32
CA TYR A 59 13.76 -6.65 -6.12
C TYR A 59 13.63 -5.82 -7.38
N ARG A 60 14.75 -5.49 -7.99
CA ARG A 60 14.79 -4.94 -9.36
C ARG A 60 15.81 -5.65 -10.21
N ILE A 61 15.55 -5.68 -11.51
CA ILE A 61 16.49 -6.10 -12.56
C ILE A 61 16.55 -5.01 -13.63
N LYS A 62 17.67 -4.95 -14.32
CA LYS A 62 17.89 -4.01 -15.43
C LYS A 62 18.19 -4.78 -16.72
N LYS A 63 17.70 -4.27 -17.83
CA LYS A 63 18.05 -4.78 -19.14
C LYS A 63 19.48 -4.37 -19.50
N LEU A 64 20.30 -5.33 -19.86
CA LEU A 64 21.69 -5.13 -20.24
C LEU A 64 21.81 -4.80 -21.72
N PRO A 65 22.94 -4.18 -22.17
CA PRO A 65 23.15 -3.85 -23.58
C PRO A 65 23.06 -5.05 -24.53
N ASN A 66 23.34 -6.25 -24.05
CA ASN A 66 23.20 -7.50 -24.82
C ASN A 66 21.76 -8.04 -24.89
N GLY A 67 20.78 -7.27 -24.38
CA GLY A 67 19.35 -7.64 -24.36
C GLY A 67 18.93 -8.58 -23.24
N ARG A 68 19.87 -9.12 -22.45
CA ARG A 68 19.57 -9.97 -21.30
C ARG A 68 19.24 -9.15 -20.07
N TRP A 69 18.62 -9.77 -19.07
CA TRP A 69 18.37 -9.15 -17.76
C TRP A 69 19.59 -9.33 -16.84
N SER A 70 19.80 -8.36 -15.97
CA SER A 70 20.81 -8.45 -14.91
C SER A 70 20.40 -9.49 -13.85
N MET A 71 21.29 -9.78 -12.93
CA MET A 71 20.91 -10.47 -11.69
C MET A 71 19.98 -9.56 -10.87
N PRO A 72 19.02 -10.14 -10.12
CA PRO A 72 18.13 -9.39 -9.24
C PRO A 72 18.90 -8.70 -8.13
N LEU A 73 18.61 -7.42 -7.94
CA LEU A 73 19.12 -6.60 -6.84
C LEU A 73 17.98 -6.38 -5.84
N ASN A 74 18.15 -6.83 -4.60
CA ASN A 74 17.27 -6.49 -3.49
C ASN A 74 17.31 -4.98 -3.23
N LEU A 75 16.18 -4.32 -3.00
CA LEU A 75 16.14 -2.86 -2.80
C LEU A 75 16.70 -2.41 -1.44
N GLY A 76 17.04 -3.37 -0.56
CA GLY A 76 17.69 -3.08 0.72
C GLY A 76 16.73 -2.70 1.84
N ALA A 77 17.27 -2.51 3.04
CA ALA A 77 16.53 -2.31 4.28
C ALA A 77 15.73 -0.99 4.35
N THR A 78 15.97 -0.04 3.43
CA THR A 78 15.15 1.16 3.34
C THR A 78 13.74 0.83 2.84
N ILE A 79 13.62 -0.13 1.93
CA ILE A 79 12.35 -0.56 1.31
C ILE A 79 11.83 -1.84 1.94
N ASN A 80 12.70 -2.85 2.07
CA ASN A 80 12.33 -4.17 2.55
C ASN A 80 12.50 -4.27 4.05
N THR A 81 11.52 -4.89 4.71
CA THR A 81 11.48 -5.09 6.16
C THR A 81 11.55 -6.57 6.51
N TYR A 82 11.42 -6.90 7.78
CA TYR A 82 11.32 -8.29 8.24
C TYR A 82 9.97 -8.97 7.93
N LYS A 83 9.03 -8.25 7.34
CA LYS A 83 7.71 -8.75 6.92
C LYS A 83 7.61 -8.89 5.40
N ASP A 84 6.44 -8.62 4.86
CA ASP A 84 6.17 -8.72 3.42
C ASP A 84 6.11 -7.34 2.78
N GLU A 85 6.82 -7.14 1.68
CA GLU A 85 6.65 -6.06 0.73
C GLU A 85 6.18 -6.61 -0.61
N ASP A 86 5.17 -5.98 -1.21
CA ASP A 86 4.52 -6.45 -2.44
C ASP A 86 4.02 -5.29 -3.31
N ALA A 87 3.48 -5.64 -4.49
CA ALA A 87 2.81 -4.75 -5.42
C ALA A 87 3.60 -3.47 -5.78
N PRO A 88 4.88 -3.58 -6.21
CA PRO A 88 5.64 -2.42 -6.64
C PRO A 88 5.00 -1.79 -7.88
N PHE A 89 4.90 -0.44 -7.91
CA PHE A 89 4.48 0.35 -9.04
C PHE A 89 5.40 1.56 -9.20
N LEU A 90 6.22 1.57 -10.25
CA LEU A 90 7.02 2.73 -10.61
C LEU A 90 6.16 3.71 -11.43
N HIS A 91 5.97 4.92 -10.92
CA HIS A 91 5.26 5.96 -11.62
C HIS A 91 6.01 6.35 -12.91
N PRO A 92 5.31 6.79 -13.98
CA PRO A 92 5.93 7.19 -15.24
C PRO A 92 6.99 8.30 -15.16
N ASP A 93 7.08 9.04 -14.04
CA ASP A 93 8.16 10.00 -13.78
C ASP A 93 9.55 9.34 -13.65
N GLY A 94 9.58 8.00 -13.50
CA GLY A 94 10.80 7.21 -13.40
C GLY A 94 11.53 7.30 -12.05
N THR A 95 10.96 8.02 -11.08
CA THR A 95 11.57 8.25 -9.76
C THR A 95 10.68 7.84 -8.59
N THR A 96 9.38 8.00 -8.70
CA THR A 96 8.44 7.68 -7.62
C THR A 96 8.03 6.21 -7.67
N LEU A 97 8.40 5.45 -6.64
CA LEU A 97 8.00 4.05 -6.46
C LEU A 97 6.92 3.97 -5.38
N TYR A 98 5.78 3.39 -5.72
CA TYR A 98 4.74 2.96 -4.79
C TYR A 98 4.89 1.47 -4.54
N PHE A 99 4.57 1.03 -3.33
CA PHE A 99 4.56 -0.39 -2.97
C PHE A 99 3.67 -0.61 -1.74
N SER A 100 3.31 -1.85 -1.47
CA SER A 100 2.56 -2.20 -0.27
C SER A 100 3.47 -2.95 0.70
N SER A 101 3.39 -2.63 1.99
CA SER A 101 4.19 -3.27 3.03
C SER A 101 3.35 -3.59 4.27
N LYS A 102 3.73 -4.67 4.95
CA LYS A 102 3.24 -5.02 6.29
C LYS A 102 4.19 -4.56 7.40
N GLY A 103 5.37 -4.08 7.05
CA GLY A 103 6.47 -3.96 8.01
C GLY A 103 6.82 -2.56 8.46
N HIS A 104 6.62 -1.54 7.64
CA HIS A 104 6.82 -0.14 8.02
C HIS A 104 5.76 0.31 9.04
N ASN A 105 5.60 1.61 9.27
CA ASN A 105 4.56 2.17 10.15
C ASN A 105 3.14 1.99 9.56
N THR A 106 2.72 0.73 9.42
CA THR A 106 1.40 0.37 8.89
C THR A 106 0.28 0.69 9.88
N MET A 107 -0.88 1.05 9.32
CA MET A 107 -2.13 1.22 10.04
C MET A 107 -2.87 -0.12 10.17
N GLY A 108 -2.75 -0.97 9.15
CA GLY A 108 -3.42 -2.26 9.02
C GLY A 108 -2.48 -3.42 8.82
N GLU A 109 -2.85 -4.28 7.88
CA GLU A 109 -2.03 -5.38 7.39
C GLU A 109 -1.07 -4.85 6.32
N TYR A 110 -1.46 -4.87 5.03
CA TYR A 110 -0.75 -4.16 3.98
C TYR A 110 -1.22 -2.72 3.89
N ASP A 111 -0.28 -1.79 3.92
CA ASP A 111 -0.50 -0.38 3.61
C ASP A 111 0.32 0.02 2.39
N VAL A 112 -0.18 1.00 1.65
CA VAL A 112 0.52 1.59 0.50
C VAL A 112 1.49 2.67 0.97
N PHE A 113 2.72 2.56 0.47
CA PHE A 113 3.80 3.52 0.70
C PHE A 113 4.28 4.11 -0.61
N LYS A 114 4.87 5.30 -0.54
CA LYS A 114 5.64 5.90 -1.63
C LYS A 114 7.07 6.20 -1.19
N THR A 115 8.00 6.13 -2.13
CA THR A 115 9.39 6.52 -1.95
C THR A 115 9.93 7.13 -3.24
N SER A 116 10.98 7.92 -3.15
CA SER A 116 11.62 8.55 -4.30
C SER A 116 13.01 8.00 -4.53
N LEU A 117 13.29 7.63 -5.77
CA LEU A 117 14.61 7.20 -6.23
C LEU A 117 15.48 8.40 -6.56
N ASN A 118 16.57 8.59 -5.84
CA ASN A 118 17.65 9.47 -6.28
C ASN A 118 18.44 8.74 -7.38
N GLN A 119 18.35 9.22 -8.60
CA GLN A 119 18.98 8.58 -9.76
C GLN A 119 20.52 8.71 -9.76
N GLU A 120 21.07 9.74 -9.14
CA GLU A 120 22.53 9.96 -9.06
C GLU A 120 23.18 8.97 -8.09
N THR A 121 22.63 8.85 -6.88
CA THR A 121 23.14 7.95 -5.85
C THR A 121 22.57 6.54 -5.96
N ASN A 122 21.51 6.37 -6.76
CA ASN A 122 20.77 5.12 -6.94
C ASN A 122 20.21 4.57 -5.61
N THR A 123 19.79 5.45 -4.72
CA THR A 123 19.21 5.16 -3.39
C THR A 123 17.77 5.64 -3.31
N PHE A 124 16.98 4.97 -2.48
CA PHE A 124 15.60 5.37 -2.18
C PHE A 124 15.54 6.23 -0.91
N SER A 125 14.63 7.20 -0.91
CA SER A 125 14.27 7.92 0.32
C SER A 125 13.54 6.99 1.30
N PRO A 126 13.50 7.31 2.61
CA PRO A 126 12.63 6.61 3.55
C PRO A 126 11.19 6.60 3.04
N PRO A 127 10.48 5.43 3.10
CA PRO A 127 9.10 5.33 2.63
C PRO A 127 8.14 6.17 3.47
N GLU A 128 7.20 6.80 2.79
CA GLU A 128 6.11 7.57 3.37
C GLU A 128 4.81 6.79 3.24
N ASN A 129 4.11 6.54 4.36
CA ASN A 129 2.77 5.95 4.36
C ASN A 129 1.78 6.93 3.74
N LEU A 130 0.98 6.51 2.74
CA LEU A 130 0.03 7.39 2.07
C LEU A 130 -1.16 7.80 2.95
N GLY A 131 -1.39 7.08 4.03
CA GLY A 131 -2.45 7.40 4.99
C GLY A 131 -3.85 7.21 4.41
N PHE A 132 -4.83 7.62 5.21
CA PHE A 132 -6.23 7.60 4.79
C PHE A 132 -6.49 8.69 3.71
N PRO A 133 -7.38 8.45 2.73
CA PRO A 133 -8.31 7.31 2.62
C PRO A 133 -7.77 6.09 1.86
N ILE A 134 -6.52 6.10 1.47
CA ILE A 134 -5.91 4.98 0.75
C ILE A 134 -5.69 3.82 1.72
N ASN A 135 -4.95 4.08 2.79
CA ASN A 135 -4.65 3.10 3.81
C ASN A 135 -5.71 3.06 4.92
N THR A 136 -6.08 1.85 5.32
CA THR A 136 -7.10 1.54 6.33
C THR A 136 -6.56 0.56 7.37
N VAL A 137 -7.41 0.05 8.25
CA VAL A 137 -7.04 -1.01 9.21
C VAL A 137 -6.97 -2.41 8.60
N ASN A 138 -7.34 -2.55 7.33
CA ASN A 138 -7.36 -3.81 6.60
C ASN A 138 -6.16 -3.92 5.65
N ASN A 139 -6.32 -4.69 4.56
CA ASN A 139 -5.32 -4.78 3.50
C ASN A 139 -5.61 -3.72 2.43
N ASP A 140 -4.61 -2.89 2.15
CA ASP A 140 -4.62 -1.89 1.08
C ASP A 140 -3.42 -2.16 0.17
N ILE A 141 -3.68 -2.62 -1.07
CA ILE A 141 -2.64 -3.18 -1.93
C ILE A 141 -2.89 -2.83 -3.41
N PHE A 142 -1.88 -3.00 -4.25
CA PHE A 142 -1.95 -2.78 -5.70
C PHE A 142 -2.27 -1.34 -6.11
N PHE A 143 -1.71 -0.36 -5.39
CA PHE A 143 -1.89 1.04 -5.76
C PHE A 143 -1.19 1.37 -7.06
N VAL A 144 -1.93 1.95 -7.99
CA VAL A 144 -1.41 2.51 -9.25
C VAL A 144 -1.94 3.92 -9.44
N LEU A 145 -1.13 4.78 -10.03
CA LEU A 145 -1.46 6.19 -10.29
C LEU A 145 -1.37 6.46 -11.79
N ASN A 146 -2.32 7.22 -12.32
CA ASN A 146 -2.21 7.66 -13.71
C ASN A 146 -1.04 8.64 -13.90
N ALA A 147 -0.56 8.77 -15.14
CA ALA A 147 0.68 9.51 -15.44
C ALA A 147 0.65 10.99 -15.06
N ASN A 148 -0.52 11.62 -15.00
CA ASN A 148 -0.66 13.02 -14.57
C ASN A 148 -0.94 13.17 -13.07
N GLY A 149 -0.92 12.09 -12.30
CA GLY A 149 -1.05 12.12 -10.86
C GLY A 149 -2.44 12.49 -10.32
N THR A 150 -3.50 12.42 -11.15
CA THR A 150 -4.84 12.90 -10.76
C THR A 150 -5.78 11.81 -10.24
N HIS A 151 -5.53 10.54 -10.59
CA HIS A 151 -6.38 9.43 -10.18
C HIS A 151 -5.54 8.22 -9.82
N GLY A 152 -5.74 7.69 -8.63
CA GLY A 152 -5.18 6.43 -8.16
C GLY A 152 -6.23 5.32 -8.11
N TYR A 153 -5.78 4.07 -8.29
CA TYR A 153 -6.59 2.86 -8.13
C TYR A 153 -5.87 1.92 -7.19
N TYR A 154 -6.59 1.24 -6.33
CA TYR A 154 -6.03 0.28 -5.37
C TYR A 154 -7.08 -0.74 -4.94
N SER A 155 -6.63 -1.85 -4.38
CA SER A 155 -7.51 -2.88 -3.83
C SER A 155 -7.56 -2.73 -2.31
N SER A 156 -8.77 -2.74 -1.75
CA SER A 156 -9.02 -2.58 -0.32
C SER A 156 -10.25 -3.38 0.13
N VAL A 157 -10.32 -3.66 1.43
CA VAL A 157 -11.52 -4.21 2.09
C VAL A 157 -12.10 -3.11 2.97
N LYS A 158 -13.27 -2.58 2.58
CA LYS A 158 -14.03 -1.56 3.32
C LYS A 158 -15.38 -2.08 3.75
N ASP A 159 -16.09 -1.34 4.58
CA ASP A 159 -17.38 -1.78 5.13
C ASP A 159 -18.45 -2.05 4.05
N GLU A 160 -18.35 -1.40 2.89
CA GLU A 160 -19.28 -1.52 1.76
C GLU A 160 -18.77 -2.43 0.63
N THR A 161 -17.80 -3.33 0.89
CA THR A 161 -17.27 -4.24 -0.12
C THR A 161 -18.25 -5.35 -0.49
N PHE A 162 -18.23 -5.73 -1.77
CA PHE A 162 -18.98 -6.88 -2.29
C PHE A 162 -18.12 -8.15 -2.18
N GLY A 163 -18.06 -8.75 -1.00
CA GLY A 163 -17.28 -9.98 -0.78
C GLY A 163 -15.95 -9.72 -0.08
N GLY A 164 -14.82 -9.99 -0.75
CA GLY A 164 -13.47 -9.84 -0.18
C GLY A 164 -12.91 -8.44 -0.37
N SER A 165 -12.02 -8.28 -1.36
CA SER A 165 -11.42 -6.98 -1.72
C SER A 165 -12.05 -6.44 -2.98
N ASP A 166 -12.32 -5.14 -3.01
CA ASP A 166 -12.79 -4.41 -4.20
C ASP A 166 -11.74 -3.43 -4.71
N ILE A 167 -11.91 -2.95 -5.94
CA ILE A 167 -11.07 -1.93 -6.53
C ILE A 167 -11.70 -0.56 -6.27
N TYR A 168 -10.92 0.33 -5.66
CA TYR A 168 -11.31 1.70 -5.37
C TYR A 168 -10.54 2.68 -6.26
N MET A 169 -11.21 3.74 -6.65
CA MET A 169 -10.61 4.90 -7.31
C MET A 169 -10.53 6.05 -6.30
N ILE A 170 -9.40 6.74 -6.30
CA ILE A 170 -9.22 7.98 -5.54
C ILE A 170 -8.81 9.12 -6.47
N ASP A 171 -9.41 10.29 -6.27
CA ASP A 171 -8.96 11.54 -6.87
C ASP A 171 -7.85 12.13 -6.01
N THR A 172 -6.65 12.21 -6.56
CA THR A 172 -5.45 12.68 -5.86
C THR A 172 -5.24 14.19 -5.95
N ARG A 173 -6.10 14.92 -6.69
CA ARG A 173 -6.01 16.39 -6.84
C ARG A 173 -6.38 17.16 -5.57
N PHE A 174 -7.00 16.51 -4.60
CA PHE A 174 -7.43 17.11 -3.33
C PHE A 174 -6.40 16.95 -2.20
N GLY A 175 -5.15 16.65 -2.52
CA GLY A 175 -4.09 16.34 -1.56
C GLY A 175 -3.58 17.51 -0.70
N ASP A 176 -4.05 18.74 -0.90
CA ASP A 176 -3.69 19.92 -0.09
C ASP A 176 -4.64 20.18 1.10
N ASN A 177 -5.49 19.24 1.43
CA ASN A 177 -6.20 19.31 2.70
C ASN A 177 -5.29 18.82 3.80
N ASP A 178 -4.88 19.71 4.71
CA ASP A 178 -4.14 19.46 5.95
C ASP A 178 -4.87 18.51 6.92
N LEU A 179 -5.38 17.38 6.41
CA LEU A 179 -6.03 16.38 7.24
C LEU A 179 -4.97 15.55 7.96
N LYS A 180 -5.06 15.49 9.28
CA LYS A 180 -4.24 14.58 10.09
C LYS A 180 -4.95 13.26 10.30
N VAL A 181 -4.21 12.19 10.09
CA VAL A 181 -4.63 10.83 10.40
C VAL A 181 -4.13 10.48 11.79
N LYS A 182 -5.04 10.08 12.68
CA LYS A 182 -4.71 9.47 13.96
C LYS A 182 -5.13 8.02 13.95
N HIS A 183 -4.27 7.17 14.46
CA HIS A 183 -4.53 5.74 14.61
C HIS A 183 -4.35 5.34 16.07
N GLY A 184 -5.00 4.25 16.45
CA GLY A 184 -4.94 3.69 17.79
C GLY A 184 -5.57 2.31 17.87
N VAL A 185 -5.68 1.81 19.09
CA VAL A 185 -6.36 0.55 19.37
C VAL A 185 -7.38 0.81 20.46
N VAL A 186 -8.63 0.38 20.26
CA VAL A 186 -9.62 0.37 21.33
C VAL A 186 -9.53 -0.96 22.06
N MET A 187 -9.38 -0.90 23.38
CA MET A 187 -9.33 -2.07 24.24
C MET A 187 -10.24 -1.85 25.44
N PHE A 188 -10.92 -2.89 25.88
CA PHE A 188 -11.59 -2.99 27.18
C PHE A 188 -10.82 -3.98 28.05
N GLY A 189 -10.07 -3.47 29.03
CA GLY A 189 -9.10 -4.26 29.77
C GLY A 189 -8.02 -4.80 28.83
N ASN A 190 -7.91 -6.12 28.69
CA ASN A 190 -6.93 -6.80 27.82
C ASN A 190 -7.55 -7.32 26.52
N GLU A 191 -8.83 -7.05 26.25
CA GLU A 191 -9.51 -7.52 25.04
C GLU A 191 -9.65 -6.40 24.03
N VAL A 192 -9.48 -6.74 22.75
CA VAL A 192 -9.69 -5.80 21.64
C VAL A 192 -11.18 -5.54 21.43
N SER A 193 -11.53 -4.31 21.07
CA SER A 193 -12.91 -3.87 20.93
C SER A 193 -13.22 -3.51 19.47
N LYS A 194 -14.45 -3.80 19.04
CA LYS A 194 -15.04 -3.38 17.77
C LYS A 194 -15.80 -2.04 17.87
N ALA A 195 -15.44 -1.21 18.82
CA ALA A 195 -16.17 0.02 19.13
C ALA A 195 -16.42 0.91 17.91
N LYS A 196 -17.58 1.56 17.92
CA LYS A 196 -17.92 2.67 17.03
C LYS A 196 -17.37 3.97 17.61
N ILE A 197 -16.71 4.77 16.78
CA ILE A 197 -16.10 6.04 17.16
C ILE A 197 -16.78 7.15 16.37
N THR A 198 -17.49 8.05 17.03
CA THR A 198 -18.15 9.20 16.42
C THR A 198 -17.35 10.45 16.74
N ILE A 199 -16.90 11.18 15.71
CA ILE A 199 -16.16 12.43 15.83
C ILE A 199 -17.12 13.60 15.59
N ILE A 200 -17.16 14.52 16.55
CA ILE A 200 -18.01 15.70 16.51
C ILE A 200 -17.11 16.95 16.49
N ASP A 201 -17.30 17.80 15.52
CA ASP A 201 -16.73 19.16 15.48
C ASP A 201 -17.38 19.96 16.62
N THR A 202 -16.57 20.45 17.59
CA THR A 202 -17.12 21.11 18.78
C THR A 202 -17.58 22.54 18.51
N GLU A 203 -17.20 23.15 17.40
CA GLU A 203 -17.66 24.47 16.97
C GLU A 203 -19.00 24.38 16.26
N SER A 204 -19.07 23.58 15.19
CA SER A 204 -20.29 23.41 14.40
C SER A 204 -21.34 22.49 15.05
N LYS A 205 -20.94 21.70 16.06
CA LYS A 205 -21.76 20.65 16.71
C LYS A 205 -22.20 19.53 15.75
N GLN A 206 -21.62 19.46 14.58
CA GLN A 206 -21.94 18.44 13.57
C GLN A 206 -21.03 17.23 13.67
N VAL A 207 -21.55 16.07 13.28
CA VAL A 207 -20.75 14.84 13.14
C VAL A 207 -19.79 15.05 11.97
N SER A 208 -18.50 14.95 12.24
CA SER A 208 -17.43 15.11 11.27
C SER A 208 -17.03 13.76 10.65
N GLY A 209 -17.29 12.65 11.34
CA GLY A 209 -17.02 11.31 10.87
C GLY A 209 -17.49 10.24 11.84
N ILE A 210 -17.77 9.06 11.30
CA ILE A 210 -18.09 7.85 12.07
C ILE A 210 -17.11 6.77 11.60
N TYR A 211 -16.45 6.13 12.55
CA TYR A 211 -15.40 5.14 12.32
C TYR A 211 -15.68 3.90 13.15
N ASN A 212 -15.26 2.74 12.67
CA ASN A 212 -15.36 1.49 13.41
C ASN A 212 -13.97 0.93 13.67
N ALA A 213 -13.74 0.45 14.88
CA ALA A 213 -12.53 -0.29 15.17
C ALA A 213 -12.60 -1.70 14.56
N ASN A 214 -11.49 -2.20 14.06
CA ASN A 214 -11.41 -3.55 13.51
C ASN A 214 -11.73 -4.59 14.59
N SER A 215 -12.70 -5.45 14.33
CA SER A 215 -13.23 -6.42 15.31
C SER A 215 -12.19 -7.46 15.80
N LYS A 216 -11.11 -7.69 15.05
CA LYS A 216 -10.06 -8.67 15.39
C LYS A 216 -8.86 -8.04 16.08
N THR A 217 -8.56 -6.77 15.77
CA THR A 217 -7.33 -6.11 16.23
C THR A 217 -7.59 -4.89 17.10
N GLY A 218 -8.84 -4.42 17.18
CA GLY A 218 -9.23 -3.18 17.86
C GLY A 218 -8.66 -1.91 17.20
N LYS A 219 -7.91 -2.02 16.12
CA LYS A 219 -7.28 -0.89 15.44
C LYS A 219 -8.33 0.03 14.82
N PHE A 220 -8.11 1.33 14.89
CA PHE A 220 -8.94 2.35 14.24
C PHE A 220 -8.10 3.45 13.63
N ILE A 221 -8.71 4.17 12.70
CA ILE A 221 -8.14 5.35 12.05
C ILE A 221 -9.17 6.47 12.11
N LEU A 222 -8.72 7.65 12.50
CA LEU A 222 -9.51 8.90 12.48
C LEU A 222 -8.87 9.88 11.51
N VAL A 223 -9.70 10.54 10.71
CA VAL A 223 -9.28 11.64 9.83
C VAL A 223 -9.86 12.92 10.36
N MET A 224 -9.00 13.88 10.67
CA MET A 224 -9.42 15.14 11.30
C MET A 224 -8.66 16.31 10.69
N ASN A 225 -9.33 17.45 10.56
CA ASN A 225 -8.67 18.70 10.24
C ASN A 225 -7.89 19.18 11.49
N PRO A 226 -6.56 19.37 11.42
CA PRO A 226 -5.74 19.65 12.60
C PRO A 226 -6.01 21.01 13.26
N VAL A 227 -6.66 21.93 12.55
CA VAL A 227 -6.99 23.26 13.06
C VAL A 227 -8.36 23.36 13.73
N LYS A 228 -9.15 22.27 13.70
CA LYS A 228 -10.48 22.25 14.34
C LYS A 228 -10.46 21.46 15.65
N PRO A 229 -11.21 21.91 16.67
CA PRO A 229 -11.39 21.18 17.91
C PRO A 229 -12.45 20.09 17.75
N TYR A 230 -12.14 18.87 18.20
CA TYR A 230 -13.02 17.71 18.08
C TYR A 230 -13.25 17.03 19.42
N LYS A 231 -14.39 16.36 19.51
CA LYS A 231 -14.78 15.45 20.56
C LYS A 231 -15.01 14.07 19.96
N ALA A 232 -14.43 13.03 20.55
CA ALA A 232 -14.70 11.65 20.17
C ALA A 232 -15.67 11.00 21.16
N ILE A 233 -16.67 10.30 20.64
CA ILE A 233 -17.58 9.44 21.39
C ILE A 233 -17.28 8.02 20.98
N ILE A 234 -16.90 7.17 21.92
CA ILE A 234 -16.55 5.76 21.68
C ILE A 234 -17.61 4.89 22.34
N GLU A 235 -18.27 4.07 21.54
CA GLU A 235 -19.43 3.25 21.94
C GLU A 235 -19.21 1.80 21.51
N GLU A 236 -19.52 0.88 22.42
CA GLU A 236 -19.65 -0.55 22.14
C GLU A 236 -20.77 -1.14 22.99
N ASP A 237 -21.54 -2.07 22.43
CA ASP A 237 -22.67 -2.73 23.10
C ASP A 237 -22.20 -3.42 24.40
N GLY A 238 -22.86 -3.08 25.52
CA GLY A 238 -22.55 -3.63 26.83
C GLY A 238 -21.48 -2.91 27.62
N PHE A 239 -20.89 -1.84 27.08
CA PHE A 239 -19.88 -1.01 27.75
C PHE A 239 -20.34 0.43 27.94
N GLN A 240 -19.72 1.11 28.92
CA GLN A 240 -20.00 2.51 29.15
C GLN A 240 -19.40 3.37 28.03
N THR A 241 -20.19 4.30 27.48
CA THR A 241 -19.74 5.29 26.48
C THR A 241 -18.58 6.12 27.02
N MET A 242 -17.47 6.17 26.27
CA MET A 242 -16.33 7.03 26.60
C MET A 242 -16.38 8.30 25.73
N ILE A 243 -16.05 9.43 26.35
CA ILE A 243 -15.94 10.72 25.67
C ILE A 243 -14.52 11.25 25.86
N VAL A 244 -13.85 11.57 24.76
CA VAL A 244 -12.45 12.05 24.71
C VAL A 244 -12.34 13.37 23.94
#